data_b62f4586a18209541fb54e7bf0ddb300
#
_entry.id   b62f4586a18209541fb54e7bf0ddb300
#
_cell.length_a   1.000
_cell.length_b   1.000
_cell.length_c   1.000
_cell.angle_alpha   90.00
_cell.angle_beta   90.00
_cell.angle_gamma   90.00
#
_symmetry.space_group_name_H-M   'P 1'
#
loop_
_entity.id
_entity.type
_entity.pdbx_description
1 polymer ?
#
loop_
_entity_poly.entity_id
_entity_poly.type
_entity_poly.pdbx_seq_one_letter_code
_entity_poly.pdbx_strand_id
1 'polypeptide(L)'
;MWFNIIDYTGSATRNFADPAFDGTPTRITQEEIDTQGNTTDTDIVDETPAEYDTDEGGVPQDSNEGGGTVLEPPGGGPPRKYYFDGGSVRIVAHLVYELDPDGKQLQVVRYTDYAAHQVRSICRTAPELRTRWADPIQRAEIIQQLEERGISFTELADIAKQPNADPFDLLCFFAFNAPLKTRRERALQLKQSRKDFFEQFGTEARQILEELLEKYAEHGDAQFVLPEVLKVPPISSHGQIGDITLLFGGADQLRNAVADLQRFLYAA
;
A
#
# COMPACT_ATOMS: atom_id res chain seq x y z
N MET A 1 6.30 6.13 -28.58
CA MET A 1 5.50 5.99 -27.35
C MET A 1 4.07 5.80 -27.81
N TRP A 2 3.46 4.64 -27.55
CA TRP A 2 2.12 4.29 -28.06
C TRP A 2 1.15 4.32 -26.89
N PHE A 3 -0.08 4.82 -27.08
CA PHE A 3 -1.15 4.77 -26.10
C PHE A 3 -2.48 4.41 -26.78
N ASN A 4 -3.36 3.74 -26.05
CA ASN A 4 -4.71 3.44 -26.50
C ASN A 4 -5.69 4.38 -25.82
N ILE A 5 -6.55 5.01 -26.59
CA ILE A 5 -7.71 5.75 -26.09
C ILE A 5 -8.92 4.84 -26.28
N ILE A 6 -9.59 4.50 -25.17
CA ILE A 6 -10.87 3.79 -25.20
C ILE A 6 -11.96 4.84 -24.98
N ASP A 7 -12.74 5.11 -25.98
CA ASP A 7 -13.80 6.11 -25.94
C ASP A 7 -15.18 5.44 -26.13
N TYR A 8 -15.89 5.27 -25.02
CA TYR A 8 -17.23 4.65 -25.00
C TYR A 8 -18.33 5.54 -25.59
N THR A 9 -18.08 6.83 -25.80
CA THR A 9 -19.08 7.81 -26.20
C THR A 9 -18.70 8.56 -27.47
N GLY A 10 -17.53 8.32 -28.05
CA GLY A 10 -16.99 9.06 -29.17
C GLY A 10 -16.67 10.53 -28.86
N SER A 11 -16.72 10.93 -27.58
CA SER A 11 -16.48 12.30 -27.17
C SER A 11 -15.01 12.60 -26.88
N ALA A 12 -14.23 11.63 -26.40
CA ALA A 12 -12.82 11.80 -26.10
C ALA A 12 -12.04 11.97 -27.41
N THR A 13 -12.32 11.16 -28.42
CA THR A 13 -11.69 11.26 -29.74
C THR A 13 -11.93 12.60 -30.42
N ARG A 14 -13.10 13.22 -30.21
CA ARG A 14 -13.41 14.55 -30.77
C ARG A 14 -12.72 15.71 -30.04
N ASN A 15 -12.52 15.59 -28.74
CA ASN A 15 -12.09 16.72 -27.90
C ASN A 15 -10.59 16.68 -27.56
N PHE A 16 -9.94 15.52 -27.66
CA PHE A 16 -8.55 15.30 -27.23
C PHE A 16 -7.62 14.82 -28.35
N ALA A 17 -8.13 14.48 -29.53
CA ALA A 17 -7.28 14.13 -30.68
C ALA A 17 -6.60 15.42 -31.20
N ASP A 18 -5.38 15.66 -30.80
CA ASP A 18 -4.50 16.67 -31.38
C ASP A 18 -3.33 15.96 -32.09
N PRO A 19 -3.41 15.79 -33.44
CA PRO A 19 -2.35 15.11 -34.18
C PRO A 19 -0.98 15.78 -34.09
N ALA A 20 -0.93 17.05 -33.68
CA ALA A 20 0.33 17.78 -33.48
C ALA A 20 0.98 17.42 -32.15
N PHE A 21 0.19 16.98 -31.16
CA PHE A 21 0.65 16.57 -29.83
C PHE A 21 0.73 15.04 -29.70
N ASP A 22 -0.30 14.34 -30.15
CA ASP A 22 -0.47 12.90 -29.95
C ASP A 22 0.07 12.04 -31.10
N GLY A 23 0.38 12.67 -32.24
CA GLY A 23 0.70 11.97 -33.48
C GLY A 23 -0.54 11.38 -34.16
N THR A 24 -0.34 10.80 -35.33
CA THR A 24 -1.42 10.12 -36.07
C THR A 24 -1.68 8.75 -35.43
N PRO A 25 -2.93 8.38 -35.13
CA PRO A 25 -3.23 7.06 -34.57
C PRO A 25 -2.83 5.98 -35.58
N THR A 26 -2.12 4.96 -35.13
CA THR A 26 -1.63 3.86 -35.97
C THR A 26 -2.69 2.79 -36.22
N ARG A 27 -3.67 2.70 -35.32
CA ARG A 27 -4.77 1.75 -35.45
C ARG A 27 -5.99 2.27 -34.72
N ILE A 28 -7.14 2.28 -35.39
CA ILE A 28 -8.45 2.58 -34.79
C ILE A 28 -9.27 1.30 -34.87
N THR A 29 -9.66 0.76 -33.71
CA THR A 29 -10.57 -0.39 -33.58
C THR A 29 -11.86 0.05 -32.92
N GLN A 30 -12.98 -0.38 -33.44
CA GLN A 30 -14.30 -0.24 -32.85
C GLN A 30 -14.77 -1.61 -32.38
N GLU A 31 -15.11 -1.71 -31.08
CA GLU A 31 -15.59 -2.95 -30.47
C GLU A 31 -17.03 -2.78 -30.01
N GLU A 32 -17.89 -3.73 -30.38
CA GLU A 32 -19.22 -3.83 -29.81
C GLU A 32 -19.19 -4.71 -28.55
N ILE A 33 -19.74 -4.20 -27.47
CA ILE A 33 -19.73 -4.87 -26.16
C ILE A 33 -21.18 -5.16 -25.74
N ASP A 34 -21.46 -6.39 -25.30
CA ASP A 34 -22.76 -6.80 -24.78
C ASP A 34 -23.04 -6.18 -23.39
N THR A 35 -24.25 -6.35 -22.90
CA THR A 35 -24.67 -5.85 -21.58
C THR A 35 -23.93 -6.53 -20.40
N GLN A 36 -23.14 -7.56 -20.66
CA GLN A 36 -22.32 -8.28 -19.68
C GLN A 36 -20.83 -7.91 -19.77
N GLY A 37 -20.47 -7.02 -20.73
CA GLY A 37 -19.10 -6.55 -20.89
C GLY A 37 -18.23 -7.41 -21.80
N ASN A 38 -18.81 -8.37 -22.55
CA ASN A 38 -18.05 -9.18 -23.49
C ASN A 38 -18.04 -8.51 -24.87
N THR A 39 -16.90 -8.49 -25.54
CA THR A 39 -16.77 -8.02 -26.92
C THR A 39 -17.51 -8.98 -27.85
N THR A 40 -18.50 -8.47 -28.56
CA THR A 40 -19.33 -9.26 -29.52
C THR A 40 -18.84 -9.09 -30.95
N ASP A 41 -18.22 -7.96 -31.25
CA ASP A 41 -17.63 -7.69 -32.58
C ASP A 41 -16.47 -6.72 -32.46
N THR A 42 -15.50 -6.80 -33.41
CA THR A 42 -14.32 -5.91 -33.45
C THR A 42 -14.03 -5.55 -34.90
N ASP A 43 -14.28 -4.29 -35.23
CA ASP A 43 -13.95 -3.73 -36.53
C ASP A 43 -12.68 -2.87 -36.47
N ILE A 44 -11.77 -3.07 -37.43
CA ILE A 44 -10.60 -2.20 -37.62
C ILE A 44 -11.00 -1.11 -38.62
N VAL A 45 -11.14 0.12 -38.12
CA VAL A 45 -11.64 1.26 -38.89
C VAL A 45 -10.52 1.93 -39.71
N ASP A 46 -9.28 1.93 -39.18
CA ASP A 46 -8.13 2.49 -39.87
C ASP A 46 -6.81 1.82 -39.42
N GLU A 47 -5.93 1.49 -40.38
CA GLU A 47 -4.56 1.05 -40.10
C GLU A 47 -3.60 1.91 -40.95
N THR A 48 -2.83 2.77 -40.28
CA THR A 48 -1.76 3.50 -40.93
C THR A 48 -0.49 2.64 -40.92
N PRO A 49 0.12 2.29 -42.09
CA PRO A 49 1.37 1.55 -42.09
C PRO A 49 2.47 2.35 -41.37
N ALA A 50 3.11 1.75 -40.38
CA ALA A 50 4.27 2.35 -39.71
C ALA A 50 5.45 2.42 -40.73
N GLU A 51 5.84 3.60 -41.17
CA GLU A 51 7.13 3.81 -41.82
C GLU A 51 8.23 3.69 -40.75
N TYR A 52 8.99 2.59 -40.80
CA TYR A 52 10.18 2.40 -39.98
C TYR A 52 11.34 3.16 -40.62
N ASP A 53 11.75 4.26 -40.02
CA ASP A 53 13.03 4.87 -40.29
C ASP A 53 14.11 3.99 -39.67
N THR A 54 14.88 3.30 -40.54
CA THR A 54 16.02 2.47 -40.11
C THR A 54 17.22 3.37 -39.93
N ASP A 55 17.50 3.78 -38.68
CA ASP A 55 18.81 4.27 -38.32
C ASP A 55 19.55 3.25 -37.43
N GLU A 56 20.76 2.88 -37.88
CA GLU A 56 21.55 1.78 -37.37
C GLU A 56 22.13 2.09 -35.98
N GLY A 57 21.76 1.30 -34.98
CA GLY A 57 22.42 1.31 -33.67
C GLY A 57 22.08 0.08 -32.84
N GLY A 58 23.02 -0.86 -32.80
CA GLY A 58 22.86 -2.22 -32.31
C GLY A 58 22.20 -2.41 -30.95
N VAL A 59 21.26 -3.33 -30.91
CA VAL A 59 20.60 -3.82 -29.70
C VAL A 59 21.02 -5.26 -29.43
N PRO A 60 21.33 -5.65 -28.21
CA PRO A 60 21.50 -7.07 -27.86
C PRO A 60 20.13 -7.76 -27.89
N GLN A 61 20.07 -8.82 -28.64
CA GLN A 61 18.95 -9.73 -28.76
C GLN A 61 18.77 -10.49 -27.44
N ASP A 62 17.67 -10.23 -26.72
CA ASP A 62 17.14 -11.21 -25.76
C ASP A 62 15.78 -11.66 -26.23
N SER A 63 15.77 -12.92 -26.65
CA SER A 63 14.61 -13.61 -27.19
C SER A 63 13.73 -14.10 -26.05
N ASN A 64 12.57 -13.49 -25.84
CA ASN A 64 11.46 -14.21 -25.24
C ASN A 64 10.15 -13.82 -25.90
N GLU A 65 9.68 -14.69 -26.78
CA GLU A 65 8.39 -14.63 -27.44
C GLU A 65 7.28 -14.90 -26.43
N GLY A 66 6.37 -13.96 -26.28
CA GLY A 66 5.15 -14.08 -25.49
C GLY A 66 4.37 -12.78 -25.58
N GLY A 67 3.73 -12.54 -26.72
CA GLY A 67 3.06 -11.30 -27.06
C GLY A 67 1.87 -10.97 -26.15
N GLY A 68 2.00 -9.89 -25.45
CA GLY A 68 0.94 -9.11 -24.84
C GLY A 68 1.51 -7.72 -24.60
N THR A 69 1.30 -6.81 -25.53
CA THR A 69 1.77 -5.43 -25.43
C THR A 69 1.05 -4.74 -24.28
N VAL A 70 1.72 -4.60 -23.15
CA VAL A 70 1.19 -3.88 -21.98
C VAL A 70 1.60 -2.43 -22.12
N LEU A 71 0.61 -1.59 -22.22
CA LEU A 71 0.72 -0.13 -22.28
C LEU A 71 1.09 0.42 -20.92
N GLU A 72 2.16 1.20 -20.83
CA GLU A 72 2.54 1.93 -19.63
C GLU A 72 1.71 3.21 -19.51
N PRO A 73 0.97 3.43 -18.42
CA PRO A 73 0.32 4.71 -18.17
C PRO A 73 1.35 5.77 -17.75
N PRO A 74 1.12 7.05 -18.11
CA PRO A 74 2.02 8.14 -17.75
C PRO A 74 2.01 8.40 -16.24
N GLY A 75 3.19 8.40 -15.61
CA GLY A 75 3.41 8.82 -14.24
C GLY A 75 3.63 7.73 -13.19
N GLY A 76 3.70 6.48 -13.58
CA GLY A 76 4.03 5.37 -12.68
C GLY A 76 5.48 4.91 -12.80
N GLY A 77 6.08 4.48 -11.71
CA GLY A 77 7.36 3.75 -11.74
C GLY A 77 7.28 2.49 -12.60
N PRO A 78 8.41 1.79 -12.82
CA PRO A 78 8.43 0.60 -13.64
C PRO A 78 7.41 -0.43 -13.15
N PRO A 79 6.77 -1.20 -14.08
CA PRO A 79 5.78 -2.19 -13.71
C PRO A 79 6.40 -3.22 -12.77
N ARG A 80 5.72 -3.49 -11.65
CA ARG A 80 6.16 -4.44 -10.62
C ARG A 80 5.34 -5.72 -10.76
N LYS A 81 6.00 -6.87 -10.80
CA LYS A 81 5.35 -8.17 -10.89
C LYS A 81 5.59 -8.96 -9.61
N TYR A 82 4.53 -9.47 -9.04
CA TYR A 82 4.54 -10.24 -7.79
C TYR A 82 3.98 -11.63 -8.05
N TYR A 83 4.58 -12.64 -7.42
CA TYR A 83 4.17 -14.04 -7.48
C TYR A 83 3.83 -14.51 -6.07
N PHE A 84 2.68 -15.17 -5.90
CA PHE A 84 2.25 -15.74 -4.63
C PHE A 84 1.49 -17.04 -4.85
N ASP A 85 1.24 -17.80 -3.78
CA ASP A 85 0.43 -19.02 -3.87
C ASP A 85 -0.98 -18.69 -4.36
N GLY A 86 -1.30 -19.18 -5.57
CA GLY A 86 -2.59 -18.97 -6.22
C GLY A 86 -2.59 -17.99 -7.38
N GLY A 87 -1.43 -17.40 -7.75
CA GLY A 87 -1.38 -16.55 -8.93
C GLY A 87 -0.21 -15.59 -9.00
N SER A 88 -0.30 -14.68 -9.95
CA SER A 88 0.62 -13.55 -10.04
C SER A 88 -0.15 -12.28 -10.39
N VAL A 89 0.40 -11.14 -9.99
CA VAL A 89 -0.15 -9.82 -10.32
C VAL A 89 0.93 -8.93 -10.87
N ARG A 90 0.53 -8.05 -11.78
CA ARG A 90 1.35 -6.97 -12.31
C ARG A 90 0.72 -5.65 -11.92
N ILE A 91 1.46 -4.81 -11.21
CA ILE A 91 0.98 -3.50 -10.76
C ILE A 91 1.61 -2.43 -11.63
N VAL A 92 0.77 -1.60 -12.23
CA VAL A 92 1.18 -0.47 -13.08
C VAL A 92 0.30 0.73 -12.72
N ALA A 93 0.86 1.78 -12.18
CA ALA A 93 0.13 3.00 -11.75
C ALA A 93 -1.16 2.67 -11.06
N HIS A 94 -1.51 2.43 -10.02
CA HIS A 94 -2.79 2.15 -9.31
C HIS A 94 -3.75 1.13 -9.99
N LEU A 95 -3.28 0.41 -11.03
CA LEU A 95 -4.00 -0.69 -11.65
C LEU A 95 -3.27 -2.01 -11.40
N VAL A 96 -4.03 -3.05 -11.13
CA VAL A 96 -3.53 -4.41 -10.89
C VAL A 96 -4.06 -5.32 -11.99
N TYR A 97 -3.13 -5.92 -12.72
CA TYR A 97 -3.40 -6.92 -13.74
C TYR A 97 -3.22 -8.30 -13.11
N GLU A 98 -4.32 -9.01 -12.90
CA GLU A 98 -4.27 -10.40 -12.46
C GLU A 98 -3.98 -11.30 -13.66
N LEU A 99 -3.01 -12.18 -13.52
CA LEU A 99 -2.51 -13.03 -14.59
C LEU A 99 -2.71 -14.51 -14.23
N ASP A 100 -3.02 -15.32 -15.25
CA ASP A 100 -2.99 -16.77 -15.11
C ASP A 100 -1.54 -17.31 -15.03
N PRO A 101 -1.35 -18.63 -14.79
CA PRO A 101 -0.02 -19.23 -14.74
C PRO A 101 0.79 -19.07 -16.04
N ASP A 102 0.13 -18.93 -17.18
CA ASP A 102 0.75 -18.73 -18.48
C ASP A 102 1.07 -17.25 -18.75
N GLY A 103 0.75 -16.36 -17.82
CA GLY A 103 1.00 -14.92 -17.91
C GLY A 103 -0.06 -14.14 -18.70
N LYS A 104 -1.19 -14.79 -19.07
CA LYS A 104 -2.30 -14.13 -19.75
C LYS A 104 -3.13 -13.34 -18.73
N GLN A 105 -3.53 -12.14 -19.10
CA GLN A 105 -4.36 -11.29 -18.28
C GLN A 105 -5.75 -11.92 -18.05
N LEU A 106 -6.14 -12.04 -16.76
CA LEU A 106 -7.47 -12.50 -16.36
C LEU A 106 -8.41 -11.31 -16.16
N GLN A 107 -7.95 -10.31 -15.38
CA GLN A 107 -8.72 -9.09 -15.13
C GLN A 107 -7.81 -7.93 -14.76
N VAL A 108 -8.38 -6.72 -14.81
CA VAL A 108 -7.74 -5.48 -14.35
C VAL A 108 -8.63 -4.86 -13.27
N VAL A 109 -8.07 -4.60 -12.11
CA VAL A 109 -8.78 -4.00 -10.98
C VAL A 109 -8.02 -2.77 -10.47
N ARG A 110 -8.71 -1.88 -9.76
CA ARG A 110 -8.03 -0.77 -9.07
C ARG A 110 -7.17 -1.31 -7.94
N TYR A 111 -6.03 -0.69 -7.72
CA TYR A 111 -5.12 -1.09 -6.65
C TYR A 111 -5.79 -1.10 -5.27
N THR A 112 -6.67 -0.15 -4.98
CA THR A 112 -7.44 -0.08 -3.73
C THR A 112 -8.42 -1.25 -3.56
N ASP A 113 -9.08 -1.67 -4.64
CA ASP A 113 -10.02 -2.78 -4.61
C ASP A 113 -9.27 -4.12 -4.46
N TYR A 114 -8.14 -4.25 -5.15
CA TYR A 114 -7.23 -5.38 -4.99
C TYR A 114 -6.71 -5.46 -3.54
N ALA A 115 -6.18 -4.36 -2.99
CA ALA A 115 -5.69 -4.32 -1.62
C ALA A 115 -6.79 -4.68 -0.63
N ALA A 116 -8.00 -4.12 -0.78
CA ALA A 116 -9.15 -4.46 0.04
C ALA A 116 -9.51 -5.96 -0.01
N HIS A 117 -9.45 -6.55 -1.20
CA HIS A 117 -9.69 -7.99 -1.37
C HIS A 117 -8.62 -8.82 -0.67
N GLN A 118 -7.34 -8.48 -0.81
CA GLN A 118 -6.24 -9.19 -0.16
C GLN A 118 -6.34 -9.10 1.37
N VAL A 119 -6.65 -7.93 1.92
CA VAL A 119 -6.86 -7.76 3.36
C VAL A 119 -8.01 -8.66 3.85
N ARG A 120 -9.14 -8.67 3.14
CA ARG A 120 -10.29 -9.51 3.50
C ARG A 120 -10.02 -11.02 3.36
N SER A 121 -9.09 -11.42 2.51
CA SER A 121 -8.67 -12.83 2.40
C SER A 121 -7.85 -13.29 3.62
N ILE A 122 -7.11 -12.38 4.26
CA ILE A 122 -6.31 -12.65 5.45
C ILE A 122 -7.14 -12.49 6.73
N CYS A 123 -7.94 -11.42 6.81
CA CYS A 123 -8.83 -11.11 7.94
C CYS A 123 -10.19 -10.72 7.39
N ARG A 124 -11.23 -11.48 7.74
CA ARG A 124 -12.58 -11.29 7.19
C ARG A 124 -13.30 -10.05 7.74
N THR A 125 -12.90 -9.59 8.91
CA THR A 125 -13.56 -8.47 9.62
C THR A 125 -12.54 -7.53 10.25
N ALA A 126 -12.92 -6.26 10.45
CA ALA A 126 -12.08 -5.29 11.15
C ALA A 126 -11.75 -5.70 12.61
N PRO A 127 -12.67 -6.28 13.42
CA PRO A 127 -12.32 -6.80 14.73
C PRO A 127 -11.28 -7.93 14.69
N GLU A 128 -11.35 -8.84 13.72
CA GLU A 128 -10.35 -9.89 13.54
C GLU A 128 -8.98 -9.30 13.20
N LEU A 129 -8.94 -8.37 12.24
CA LEU A 129 -7.71 -7.65 11.90
C LEU A 129 -7.14 -6.95 13.13
N ARG A 130 -7.96 -6.26 13.93
CA ARG A 130 -7.54 -5.56 15.15
C ARG A 130 -6.92 -6.53 16.15
N THR A 131 -7.54 -7.66 16.40
CA THR A 131 -7.04 -8.65 17.36
C THR A 131 -5.68 -9.19 16.96
N ARG A 132 -5.52 -9.54 15.68
CA ARG A 132 -4.25 -10.04 15.14
C ARG A 132 -3.18 -8.96 15.05
N TRP A 133 -3.57 -7.73 14.72
CA TRP A 133 -2.65 -6.59 14.62
C TRP A 133 -2.07 -6.15 15.97
N ALA A 134 -2.82 -6.33 17.07
CA ALA A 134 -2.36 -6.05 18.41
C ALA A 134 -1.21 -6.96 18.87
N ASP A 135 -1.08 -8.14 18.26
CA ASP A 135 0.03 -9.07 18.48
C ASP A 135 1.18 -8.74 17.50
N PRO A 136 2.40 -8.43 17.98
CA PRO A 136 3.50 -8.03 17.10
C PRO A 136 3.91 -9.11 16.07
N ILE A 137 3.79 -10.40 16.43
CA ILE A 137 4.16 -11.51 15.53
C ILE A 137 3.12 -11.62 14.42
N GLN A 138 1.85 -11.69 14.76
CA GLN A 138 0.77 -11.78 13.77
C GLN A 138 0.69 -10.53 12.88
N ARG A 139 1.01 -9.35 13.44
CA ARG A 139 1.11 -8.11 12.67
C ARG A 139 2.22 -8.20 11.62
N ALA A 140 3.41 -8.66 12.00
CA ALA A 140 4.52 -8.84 11.07
C ALA A 140 4.18 -9.83 9.96
N GLU A 141 3.49 -10.92 10.27
CA GLU A 141 3.00 -11.90 9.30
C GLU A 141 2.00 -11.29 8.31
N ILE A 142 1.06 -10.47 8.80
CA ILE A 142 0.07 -9.78 7.94
C ILE A 142 0.79 -8.80 7.01
N ILE A 143 1.71 -7.99 7.52
CA ILE A 143 2.49 -7.03 6.73
C ILE A 143 3.25 -7.78 5.64
N GLN A 144 4.00 -8.82 5.99
CA GLN A 144 4.77 -9.62 5.05
C GLN A 144 3.87 -10.21 3.95
N GLN A 145 2.73 -10.84 4.31
CA GLN A 145 1.81 -11.42 3.33
C GLN A 145 1.25 -10.37 2.36
N LEU A 146 0.99 -9.15 2.84
CA LEU A 146 0.49 -8.08 1.99
C LEU A 146 1.60 -7.54 1.07
N GLU A 147 2.82 -7.37 1.56
CA GLU A 147 3.97 -6.93 0.78
C GLU A 147 4.35 -7.95 -0.31
N GLU A 148 4.33 -9.25 0.00
CA GLU A 148 4.54 -10.34 -0.97
C GLU A 148 3.51 -10.31 -2.11
N ARG A 149 2.31 -9.81 -1.85
CA ARG A 149 1.24 -9.60 -2.85
C ARG A 149 1.29 -8.22 -3.53
N GLY A 150 2.35 -7.46 -3.28
CA GLY A 150 2.58 -6.16 -3.91
C GLY A 150 1.82 -5.00 -3.28
N ILE A 151 1.30 -5.15 -2.07
CA ILE A 151 0.63 -4.06 -1.37
C ILE A 151 1.66 -3.22 -0.63
N SER A 152 1.73 -1.93 -0.97
CA SER A 152 2.60 -0.93 -0.37
C SER A 152 1.79 0.01 0.51
N PHE A 153 2.13 0.12 1.77
CA PHE A 153 1.48 1.06 2.69
C PHE A 153 1.73 2.52 2.31
N THR A 154 2.90 2.83 1.74
CA THR A 154 3.19 4.16 1.21
C THR A 154 2.26 4.51 0.07
N GLU A 155 2.05 3.60 -0.88
CA GLU A 155 1.16 3.79 -2.02
C GLU A 155 -0.31 3.94 -1.57
N LEU A 156 -0.76 3.14 -0.59
CA LEU A 156 -2.09 3.30 0.01
C LEU A 156 -2.25 4.65 0.71
N ALA A 157 -1.23 5.13 1.43
CA ALA A 157 -1.24 6.43 2.10
C ALA A 157 -1.29 7.59 1.09
N ASP A 158 -0.57 7.47 -0.03
CA ASP A 158 -0.59 8.46 -1.12
C ASP A 158 -1.96 8.51 -1.80
N ILE A 159 -2.57 7.35 -2.10
CA ILE A 159 -3.92 7.27 -2.67
C ILE A 159 -4.95 7.87 -1.69
N ALA A 160 -4.83 7.59 -0.40
CA ALA A 160 -5.68 8.16 0.64
C ALA A 160 -5.41 9.65 0.90
N LYS A 161 -4.31 10.22 0.35
CA LYS A 161 -3.81 11.58 0.63
C LYS A 161 -3.57 11.82 2.13
N GLN A 162 -3.12 10.79 2.83
CA GLN A 162 -2.86 10.80 4.27
C GLN A 162 -1.51 10.13 4.58
N PRO A 163 -0.37 10.82 4.33
CA PRO A 163 0.96 10.25 4.50
C PRO A 163 1.28 9.86 5.96
N ASN A 164 0.56 10.45 6.92
CA ASN A 164 0.72 10.18 8.35
C ASN A 164 -0.32 9.18 8.90
N ALA A 165 -1.07 8.51 8.03
CA ALA A 165 -1.97 7.45 8.46
C ALA A 165 -1.20 6.27 9.04
N ASP A 166 -1.81 5.60 10.03
CA ASP A 166 -1.28 4.34 10.53
C ASP A 166 -1.57 3.21 9.53
N PRO A 167 -0.64 2.28 9.28
CA PRO A 167 -0.87 1.13 8.40
C PRO A 167 -2.14 0.36 8.73
N PHE A 168 -2.45 0.15 10.00
CA PHE A 168 -3.68 -0.51 10.43
C PHE A 168 -4.93 0.26 9.97
N ASP A 169 -4.92 1.59 10.10
CA ASP A 169 -6.06 2.43 9.72
C ASP A 169 -6.24 2.48 8.21
N LEU A 170 -5.14 2.44 7.44
CA LEU A 170 -5.21 2.31 5.97
C LEU A 170 -5.89 1.00 5.57
N LEU A 171 -5.50 -0.14 6.18
CA LEU A 171 -6.13 -1.43 5.91
C LEU A 171 -7.62 -1.42 6.30
N CYS A 172 -7.96 -0.87 7.47
CA CYS A 172 -9.34 -0.74 7.90
C CYS A 172 -10.17 0.18 7.00
N PHE A 173 -9.58 1.28 6.54
CA PHE A 173 -10.24 2.22 5.65
C PHE A 173 -10.59 1.57 4.30
N PHE A 174 -9.61 0.98 3.61
CA PHE A 174 -9.84 0.40 2.30
C PHE A 174 -10.65 -0.91 2.36
N ALA A 175 -10.40 -1.78 3.34
CA ALA A 175 -11.05 -3.08 3.40
C ALA A 175 -12.43 -3.07 4.07
N PHE A 176 -12.65 -2.20 5.05
CA PHE A 176 -13.85 -2.25 5.90
C PHE A 176 -14.60 -0.92 6.01
N ASN A 177 -14.24 0.09 5.20
CA ASN A 177 -14.82 1.44 5.21
C ASN A 177 -14.78 2.10 6.60
N ALA A 178 -13.76 1.80 7.40
CA ALA A 178 -13.58 2.42 8.70
C ALA A 178 -13.04 3.86 8.53
N PRO A 179 -13.27 4.76 9.51
CA PRO A 179 -12.67 6.08 9.50
C PRO A 179 -11.15 5.99 9.49
N LEU A 180 -10.51 6.75 8.60
CA LEU A 180 -9.05 6.85 8.53
C LEU A 180 -8.54 7.71 9.67
N LYS A 181 -7.57 7.20 10.44
CA LYS A 181 -6.92 7.92 11.53
C LYS A 181 -5.44 8.10 11.22
N THR A 182 -4.90 9.25 11.61
CA THR A 182 -3.46 9.47 11.63
C THR A 182 -2.83 8.83 12.87
N ARG A 183 -1.54 8.56 12.80
CA ARG A 183 -0.77 8.08 13.96
C ARG A 183 -0.90 9.00 15.17
N ARG A 184 -0.90 10.32 14.94
CA ARG A 184 -1.09 11.33 16.00
C ARG A 184 -2.47 11.25 16.65
N GLU A 185 -3.53 11.11 15.87
CA GLU A 185 -4.88 10.94 16.42
C GLU A 185 -5.01 9.66 17.24
N ARG A 186 -4.39 8.58 16.79
CA ARG A 186 -4.34 7.31 17.51
C ARG A 186 -3.59 7.44 18.84
N ALA A 187 -2.43 8.09 18.87
CA ALA A 187 -1.67 8.36 20.09
C ALA A 187 -2.47 9.21 21.09
N LEU A 188 -3.12 10.27 20.61
CA LEU A 188 -3.98 11.13 21.45
C LEU A 188 -5.18 10.36 22.00
N GLN A 189 -5.82 9.54 21.18
CA GLN A 189 -6.94 8.71 21.62
C GLN A 189 -6.52 7.75 22.74
N LEU A 190 -5.34 7.12 22.60
CA LEU A 190 -4.80 6.25 23.63
C LEU A 190 -4.57 7.01 24.96
N LYS A 191 -3.88 8.15 24.90
CA LYS A 191 -3.66 9.00 26.10
C LYS A 191 -4.97 9.36 26.81
N GLN A 192 -6.04 9.58 26.07
CA GLN A 192 -7.35 9.96 26.62
C GLN A 192 -8.13 8.76 27.17
N SER A 193 -8.12 7.63 26.45
CA SER A 193 -8.93 6.45 26.80
C SER A 193 -8.30 5.57 27.87
N ARG A 194 -6.98 5.61 28.03
CA ARG A 194 -6.22 4.72 28.93
C ARG A 194 -5.40 5.50 29.97
N LYS A 195 -5.98 6.53 30.56
CA LYS A 195 -5.36 7.27 31.68
C LYS A 195 -4.97 6.36 32.82
N ASP A 196 -5.81 5.38 33.13
CA ASP A 196 -5.59 4.32 34.11
C ASP A 196 -4.25 3.60 33.90
N PHE A 197 -3.87 3.35 32.65
CA PHE A 197 -2.58 2.73 32.33
C PHE A 197 -1.40 3.65 32.67
N PHE A 198 -1.47 4.92 32.29
CA PHE A 198 -0.37 5.87 32.57
C PHE A 198 -0.23 6.21 34.04
N GLU A 199 -1.33 6.20 34.81
CA GLU A 199 -1.35 6.52 36.26
C GLU A 199 -0.69 5.45 37.11
N GLN A 200 -0.46 4.25 36.58
CA GLN A 200 0.24 3.17 37.28
C GLN A 200 1.75 3.44 37.43
N PHE A 201 2.30 4.32 36.61
CA PHE A 201 3.73 4.61 36.55
C PHE A 201 4.08 5.90 37.28
N GLY A 202 5.28 5.95 37.88
CA GLY A 202 5.84 7.17 38.41
C GLY A 202 6.02 8.25 37.32
N THR A 203 6.22 9.49 37.74
CA THR A 203 6.24 10.66 36.85
C THR A 203 7.21 10.49 35.68
N GLU A 204 8.45 10.06 35.93
CA GLU A 204 9.48 9.90 34.90
C GLU A 204 9.18 8.73 33.96
N ALA A 205 8.75 7.58 34.49
CA ALA A 205 8.37 6.43 33.67
C ALA A 205 7.15 6.76 32.76
N ARG A 206 6.19 7.52 33.29
CA ARG A 206 5.05 8.03 32.51
C ARG A 206 5.51 8.95 31.38
N GLN A 207 6.41 9.87 31.67
CA GLN A 207 6.96 10.78 30.66
C GLN A 207 7.65 10.00 29.55
N ILE A 208 8.42 8.97 29.85
CA ILE A 208 9.05 8.09 28.85
C ILE A 208 8.00 7.40 27.97
N LEU A 209 6.90 6.89 28.54
CA LEU A 209 5.82 6.29 27.75
C LEU A 209 5.13 7.32 26.85
N GLU A 210 4.97 8.55 27.30
CA GLU A 210 4.42 9.63 26.48
C GLU A 210 5.37 10.04 25.36
N GLU A 211 6.67 10.10 25.61
CA GLU A 211 7.70 10.35 24.59
C GLU A 211 7.78 9.22 23.56
N LEU A 212 7.58 7.96 23.96
CA LEU A 212 7.44 6.83 23.04
C LEU A 212 6.23 7.01 22.12
N LEU A 213 5.09 7.49 22.63
CA LEU A 213 3.92 7.79 21.82
C LEU A 213 4.14 8.95 20.84
N GLU A 214 4.91 9.98 21.21
CA GLU A 214 5.27 11.05 20.29
C GLU A 214 6.17 10.51 19.15
N LYS A 215 7.16 9.65 19.48
CA LYS A 215 7.97 8.99 18.46
C LYS A 215 7.13 8.12 17.51
N TYR A 216 6.16 7.39 18.04
CA TYR A 216 5.21 6.66 17.21
C TYR A 216 4.39 7.61 16.32
N ALA A 217 3.91 8.72 16.86
CA ALA A 217 3.13 9.70 16.08
C ALA A 217 3.92 10.31 14.92
N GLU A 218 5.24 10.43 15.07
CA GLU A 218 6.13 10.98 14.04
C GLU A 218 6.60 9.92 13.04
N HIS A 219 6.98 8.74 13.50
CA HIS A 219 7.73 7.76 12.71
C HIS A 219 7.06 6.38 12.59
N GLY A 220 5.97 6.14 13.32
CA GLY A 220 5.27 4.86 13.34
C GLY A 220 5.80 3.87 14.39
N ASP A 221 5.24 2.66 14.36
CA ASP A 221 5.44 1.64 15.38
C ASP A 221 6.83 0.96 15.37
N ALA A 222 7.57 1.07 14.27
CA ALA A 222 8.97 0.65 14.22
C ALA A 222 9.85 1.32 15.29
N GLN A 223 9.39 2.42 15.89
CA GLN A 223 10.09 3.12 16.97
C GLN A 223 9.96 2.46 18.35
N PHE A 224 9.13 1.43 18.49
CA PHE A 224 9.02 0.70 19.77
C PHE A 224 10.07 -0.42 19.98
N VAL A 225 11.10 -0.48 19.14
CA VAL A 225 12.14 -1.52 19.24
C VAL A 225 13.04 -1.27 20.47
N LEU A 226 12.97 -2.15 21.46
CA LEU A 226 13.83 -2.14 22.63
C LEU A 226 15.10 -2.98 22.39
N PRO A 227 16.26 -2.55 22.87
CA PRO A 227 16.53 -1.35 23.66
C PRO A 227 16.83 -0.09 22.83
N GLU A 228 16.75 -0.17 21.50
CA GLU A 228 17.28 0.86 20.59
C GLU A 228 16.60 2.24 20.79
N VAL A 229 15.28 2.26 21.00
CA VAL A 229 14.53 3.49 21.22
C VAL A 229 14.98 4.25 22.47
N LEU A 230 15.49 3.55 23.48
CA LEU A 230 15.98 4.17 24.72
C LEU A 230 17.29 4.95 24.53
N LYS A 231 18.03 4.69 23.46
CA LYS A 231 19.30 5.33 23.12
C LYS A 231 19.12 6.66 22.40
N VAL A 232 17.90 6.98 21.99
CA VAL A 232 17.62 8.13 21.11
C VAL A 232 16.87 9.22 21.89
N PRO A 233 17.24 10.53 21.70
CA PRO A 233 16.48 11.62 22.30
C PRO A 233 15.00 11.63 21.87
N PRO A 234 14.07 12.09 22.71
CA PRO A 234 14.30 12.66 24.04
C PRO A 234 14.51 11.61 25.16
N ILE A 235 14.17 10.33 24.93
CA ILE A 235 14.16 9.27 25.94
C ILE A 235 15.54 9.10 26.59
N SER A 236 16.61 9.16 25.79
CA SER A 236 17.98 9.03 26.31
C SER A 236 18.40 10.15 27.29
N SER A 237 17.66 11.25 27.38
CA SER A 237 17.92 12.30 28.35
C SER A 237 17.48 11.96 29.78
N HIS A 238 16.67 10.92 29.99
CA HIS A 238 16.28 10.40 31.31
C HIS A 238 17.37 9.54 31.96
N GLY A 239 18.47 9.28 31.28
CA GLY A 239 19.59 8.50 31.84
C GLY A 239 20.05 7.37 30.93
N GLN A 240 20.92 6.52 31.46
CA GLN A 240 21.34 5.31 30.75
C GLN A 240 20.23 4.26 30.76
N ILE A 241 20.33 3.26 29.88
CA ILE A 241 19.34 2.16 29.78
C ILE A 241 19.04 1.53 31.15
N GLY A 242 20.09 1.36 31.99
CA GLY A 242 19.93 0.82 33.34
C GLY A 242 19.07 1.70 34.24
N ASP A 243 19.27 3.02 34.20
CA ASP A 243 18.49 3.99 34.97
C ASP A 243 17.04 4.00 34.54
N ILE A 244 16.81 4.08 33.20
CA ILE A 244 15.46 4.00 32.64
C ILE A 244 14.76 2.69 33.05
N THR A 245 15.46 1.57 32.97
CA THR A 245 14.92 0.26 33.38
C THR A 245 14.47 0.24 34.84
N LEU A 246 15.23 0.89 35.72
CA LEU A 246 14.90 0.97 37.15
C LEU A 246 13.64 1.80 37.41
N LEU A 247 13.36 2.83 36.62
CA LEU A 247 12.13 3.65 36.70
C LEU A 247 10.85 2.80 36.52
N PHE A 248 10.94 1.72 35.75
CA PHE A 248 9.85 0.78 35.53
C PHE A 248 9.82 -0.39 36.51
N GLY A 249 10.82 -0.51 37.40
CA GLY A 249 10.94 -1.62 38.35
C GLY A 249 11.69 -2.84 37.76
N GLY A 250 12.37 -2.68 36.64
CA GLY A 250 13.20 -3.71 35.98
C GLY A 250 12.94 -3.90 34.49
N ALA A 251 13.80 -4.70 33.87
CA ALA A 251 13.77 -4.88 32.40
C ALA A 251 12.49 -5.57 31.91
N ASP A 252 11.94 -6.49 32.67
CA ASP A 252 10.71 -7.20 32.31
C ASP A 252 9.49 -6.27 32.41
N GLN A 253 9.43 -5.44 33.43
CA GLN A 253 8.37 -4.46 33.63
C GLN A 253 8.39 -3.40 32.52
N LEU A 254 9.57 -2.94 32.13
CA LEU A 254 9.70 -2.02 31.00
C LEU A 254 9.22 -2.67 29.70
N ARG A 255 9.64 -3.91 29.40
CA ARG A 255 9.16 -4.64 28.22
C ARG A 255 7.65 -4.81 28.21
N ASN A 256 7.07 -5.19 29.34
CA ASN A 256 5.63 -5.34 29.51
C ASN A 256 4.90 -4.01 29.29
N ALA A 257 5.40 -2.92 29.87
CA ALA A 257 4.82 -1.59 29.71
C ALA A 257 4.80 -1.14 28.24
N VAL A 258 5.89 -1.35 27.49
CA VAL A 258 5.97 -1.03 26.07
C VAL A 258 5.07 -1.95 25.24
N ALA A 259 5.02 -3.24 25.55
CA ALA A 259 4.13 -4.18 24.87
C ALA A 259 2.64 -3.84 25.12
N ASP A 260 2.28 -3.47 26.34
CA ASP A 260 0.93 -3.03 26.68
C ASP A 260 0.58 -1.71 25.95
N LEU A 261 1.52 -0.77 25.88
CA LEU A 261 1.35 0.47 25.15
C LEU A 261 1.04 0.21 23.66
N GLN A 262 1.81 -0.68 23.02
CA GLN A 262 1.58 -1.10 21.63
C GLN A 262 0.23 -1.80 21.45
N ARG A 263 -0.13 -2.70 22.36
CA ARG A 263 -1.42 -3.39 22.32
C ARG A 263 -2.59 -2.42 22.45
N PHE A 264 -2.50 -1.46 23.34
CA PHE A 264 -3.55 -0.46 23.56
C PHE A 264 -3.71 0.53 22.40
N LEU A 265 -2.65 0.78 21.62
CA LEU A 265 -2.75 1.58 20.38
C LEU A 265 -3.81 1.02 19.42
N TYR A 266 -3.96 -0.29 19.36
CA TYR A 266 -4.86 -0.95 18.42
C TYR A 266 -6.12 -1.53 19.06
N ALA A 267 -6.22 -1.52 20.40
CA ALA A 267 -7.40 -2.02 21.12
C ALA A 267 -8.56 -1.02 21.17
N ALA A 268 -8.32 0.26 20.89
CA ALA A 268 -9.29 1.36 21.02
C ALA A 268 -10.09 1.64 19.73
#